data_dd82d635903aa5feb4dd36a6a9598dd4
#
_entry.id   dd82d635903aa5feb4dd36a6a9598dd4
#
_cell.length_a   1.000
_cell.length_b   1.000
_cell.length_c   1.000
_cell.angle_alpha   90.00
_cell.angle_beta   90.00
_cell.angle_gamma   90.00
#
_symmetry.space_group_name_H-M   'P 1'
#
loop_
_entity.id
_entity.type
_entity.pdbx_description
1 polymer ?
#
loop_
_entity_poly.entity_id
_entity_poly.type
_entity_poly.pdbx_seq_one_letter_code
_entity_poly.pdbx_strand_id
1 'polypeptide(L)'
;MSSIGPAEHRKLAIEANNSTWEFLDRESGSLSALDSEEMTRRAYAAAYHWSRAENATVINEVRASWLIAKVWIHQSRGDLALPISIRCIDMCLANNIADFDLAYVYETKARSLACMGDLDGAREAKQCASLVAIADEEDRKLVQADLAKGPWFELS
;
A
#
# COMPACT_ATOMS: atom_id res chain seq x y z
N MET A 1 34.05 -6.18 6.65
CA MET A 1 32.84 -5.79 5.92
C MET A 1 32.19 -4.60 6.59
N SER A 2 32.03 -3.51 5.89
CA SER A 2 31.24 -2.39 6.42
C SER A 2 29.77 -2.73 6.33
N SER A 3 29.04 -2.63 7.44
CA SER A 3 27.60 -2.74 7.44
C SER A 3 26.98 -1.44 6.90
N ILE A 4 25.85 -1.53 6.21
CA ILE A 4 25.05 -0.36 5.80
C ILE A 4 24.61 0.37 7.06
N GLY A 5 24.91 1.67 7.14
CA GLY A 5 24.49 2.49 8.28
C GLY A 5 23.03 2.95 8.20
N PRO A 6 22.43 3.43 9.33
CA PRO A 6 21.02 3.85 9.36
C PRO A 6 20.67 4.98 8.37
N ALA A 7 21.57 5.93 8.15
CA ALA A 7 21.38 7.00 7.14
C ALA A 7 21.34 6.45 5.71
N GLU A 8 22.18 5.46 5.42
CA GLU A 8 22.22 4.81 4.11
C GLU A 8 20.96 3.95 3.90
N HIS A 9 20.51 3.24 4.94
CA HIS A 9 19.23 2.52 4.90
C HIS A 9 18.08 3.45 4.53
N ARG A 10 18.05 4.67 5.07
CA ARG A 10 17.00 5.65 4.73
C ARG A 10 17.02 6.03 3.26
N LYS A 11 18.20 6.30 2.69
CA LYS A 11 18.34 6.61 1.26
C LYS A 11 17.86 5.46 0.38
N LEU A 12 18.30 4.24 0.69
CA LEU A 12 17.92 3.05 -0.05
C LEU A 12 16.42 2.75 0.06
N ALA A 13 15.81 2.99 1.22
CA ALA A 13 14.37 2.86 1.41
C ALA A 13 13.59 3.80 0.49
N ILE A 14 13.98 5.06 0.45
CA ILE A 14 13.34 6.08 -0.40
C ILE A 14 13.48 5.71 -1.88
N GLU A 15 14.68 5.33 -2.31
CA GLU A 15 14.94 4.92 -3.70
C GLU A 15 14.10 3.70 -4.09
N ALA A 16 14.11 2.66 -3.27
CA ALA A 16 13.34 1.45 -3.54
C ALA A 16 11.83 1.73 -3.57
N ASN A 17 11.34 2.54 -2.64
CA ASN A 17 9.94 2.96 -2.62
C ASN A 17 9.56 3.69 -3.91
N ASN A 18 10.30 4.71 -4.27
CA ASN A 18 9.99 5.54 -5.43
C ASN A 18 10.08 4.75 -6.74
N SER A 19 11.08 3.90 -6.89
CA SER A 19 11.26 3.08 -8.08
C SER A 19 10.19 1.99 -8.24
N THR A 20 9.52 1.58 -7.17
CA THR A 20 8.38 0.65 -7.24
C THR A 20 7.23 1.25 -8.04
N TRP A 21 7.01 2.55 -7.94
CA TRP A 21 5.93 3.24 -8.65
C TRP A 21 6.10 3.26 -10.17
N GLU A 22 7.31 3.09 -10.69
CA GLU A 22 7.54 2.92 -12.13
C GLU A 22 6.73 1.75 -12.72
N PHE A 23 6.46 0.74 -11.91
CA PHE A 23 5.64 -0.42 -12.28
C PHE A 23 4.18 -0.25 -11.88
N LEU A 24 3.92 0.24 -10.67
CA LEU A 24 2.56 0.42 -10.15
C LEU A 24 1.73 1.41 -10.99
N ASP A 25 2.37 2.39 -11.60
CA ASP A 25 1.71 3.36 -12.47
C ASP A 25 1.31 2.79 -13.83
N ARG A 26 1.79 1.59 -14.18
CA ARG A 26 1.33 0.87 -15.36
C ARG A 26 0.02 0.14 -15.07
N GLU A 27 -0.75 -0.09 -16.12
CA GLU A 27 -2.01 -0.80 -16.00
C GLU A 27 -1.82 -2.21 -15.39
N SER A 28 -2.71 -2.56 -14.46
CA SER A 28 -2.73 -3.90 -13.87
C SER A 28 -2.91 -4.97 -14.94
N GLY A 29 -2.07 -5.99 -14.90
CA GLY A 29 -2.05 -7.07 -15.89
C GLY A 29 -1.18 -6.77 -17.12
N SER A 30 -0.61 -5.57 -17.26
CA SER A 30 0.26 -5.21 -18.40
C SER A 30 1.72 -5.60 -18.20
N LEU A 31 2.13 -5.92 -16.96
CA LEU A 31 3.52 -6.24 -16.64
C LEU A 31 3.88 -7.66 -17.06
N SER A 32 5.12 -7.83 -17.55
CA SER A 32 5.70 -9.17 -17.71
C SER A 32 5.92 -9.84 -16.34
N ALA A 33 6.12 -11.14 -16.33
CA ALA A 33 6.45 -11.87 -15.11
C ALA A 33 7.73 -11.33 -14.45
N LEU A 34 8.75 -10.98 -15.24
CA LEU A 34 10.00 -10.40 -14.74
C LEU A 34 9.80 -9.01 -14.15
N ASP A 35 9.00 -8.16 -14.79
CA ASP A 35 8.68 -6.83 -14.26
C ASP A 35 7.88 -6.92 -12.96
N SER A 36 6.92 -7.84 -12.87
CA SER A 36 6.16 -8.10 -11.64
C SER A 36 7.06 -8.57 -10.50
N GLU A 37 8.01 -9.44 -10.79
CA GLU A 37 9.00 -9.91 -9.81
C GLU A 37 9.91 -8.78 -9.34
N GLU A 38 10.38 -7.94 -10.26
CA GLU A 38 11.22 -6.80 -9.91
C GLU A 38 10.46 -5.76 -9.08
N MET A 39 9.22 -5.47 -9.44
CA MET A 39 8.35 -4.59 -8.65
C MET A 39 8.20 -5.11 -7.21
N THR A 40 7.94 -6.40 -7.07
CA THR A 40 7.79 -7.07 -5.77
C THR A 40 9.08 -6.97 -4.95
N ARG A 41 10.22 -7.24 -5.58
CA ARG A 41 11.55 -7.15 -4.94
C ARG A 41 11.81 -5.74 -4.40
N ARG A 42 11.49 -4.69 -5.17
CA ARG A 42 11.69 -3.30 -4.76
C ARG A 42 10.80 -2.91 -3.57
N ALA A 43 9.55 -3.34 -3.56
CA ALA A 43 8.64 -3.08 -2.43
C ALA A 43 9.14 -3.71 -1.13
N TYR A 44 9.61 -4.96 -1.17
CA TYR A 44 10.20 -5.62 0.00
C TYR A 44 11.53 -5.01 0.40
N ALA A 45 12.35 -4.59 -0.56
CA ALA A 45 13.59 -3.87 -0.26
C ALA A 45 13.31 -2.54 0.48
N ALA A 46 12.30 -1.80 0.04
CA ALA A 46 11.87 -0.58 0.73
C ALA A 46 11.50 -0.85 2.20
N ALA A 47 10.68 -1.86 2.45
CA ALA A 47 10.27 -2.24 3.81
C ALA A 47 11.46 -2.70 4.67
N TYR A 48 12.35 -3.50 4.10
CA TYR A 48 13.58 -3.93 4.76
C TYR A 48 14.44 -2.74 5.20
N HIS A 49 14.66 -1.79 4.30
CA HIS A 49 15.49 -0.62 4.59
C HIS A 49 14.80 0.35 5.55
N TRP A 50 13.48 0.57 5.42
CA TRP A 50 12.74 1.40 6.37
C TRP A 50 12.82 0.88 7.81
N SER A 51 12.80 -0.43 8.00
CA SER A 51 12.91 -1.04 9.33
C SER A 51 14.26 -0.78 10.03
N ARG A 52 15.26 -0.28 9.30
CA ARG A 52 16.63 -0.02 9.75
C ARG A 52 17.06 1.44 9.57
N ALA A 53 16.19 2.26 8.99
CA ALA A 53 16.49 3.64 8.66
C ALA A 53 16.53 4.53 9.91
N GLU A 54 17.43 5.49 9.91
CA GLU A 54 17.41 6.54 10.93
C GLU A 54 16.12 7.33 10.90
N ASN A 55 15.65 7.76 12.06
CA ASN A 55 14.45 8.59 12.21
C ASN A 55 13.19 8.02 11.52
N ALA A 56 13.15 6.71 11.28
CA ALA A 56 11.94 6.05 10.81
C ALA A 56 10.91 6.00 11.95
N THR A 57 9.64 6.20 11.57
CA THR A 57 8.51 6.16 12.49
C THR A 57 7.54 5.07 12.08
N VAL A 58 6.52 4.83 12.88
CA VAL A 58 5.46 3.87 12.54
C VAL A 58 4.76 4.22 11.22
N ILE A 59 4.68 5.51 10.84
CA ILE A 59 4.11 5.92 9.56
C ILE A 59 4.93 5.36 8.39
N ASN A 60 6.26 5.38 8.48
CA ASN A 60 7.12 4.79 7.45
C ASN A 60 6.88 3.28 7.33
N GLU A 61 6.69 2.58 8.44
CA GLU A 61 6.38 1.15 8.45
C GLU A 61 5.02 0.86 7.83
N VAL A 62 3.99 1.62 8.18
CA VAL A 62 2.64 1.50 7.59
C VAL A 62 2.70 1.70 6.08
N ARG A 63 3.33 2.78 5.60
CA ARG A 63 3.43 3.09 4.18
C ARG A 63 4.24 2.05 3.40
N ALA A 64 5.33 1.53 3.99
CA ALA A 64 6.12 0.46 3.37
C ALA A 64 5.32 -0.84 3.24
N SER A 65 4.58 -1.22 4.28
CA SER A 65 3.70 -2.39 4.26
C SER A 65 2.53 -2.22 3.29
N TRP A 66 1.91 -1.05 3.26
CA TRP A 66 0.87 -0.69 2.31
C TRP A 66 1.36 -0.82 0.85
N LEU A 67 2.59 -0.37 0.56
CA LEU A 67 3.18 -0.52 -0.77
C LEU A 67 3.30 -1.99 -1.18
N ILE A 68 3.70 -2.87 -0.28
CA ILE A 68 3.75 -4.31 -0.53
C ILE A 68 2.35 -4.87 -0.84
N ALA A 69 1.33 -4.47 -0.10
CA ALA A 69 -0.04 -4.88 -0.36
C ALA A 69 -0.51 -4.42 -1.74
N LYS A 70 -0.21 -3.18 -2.14
CA LYS A 70 -0.52 -2.67 -3.48
C LYS A 70 0.16 -3.49 -4.59
N VAL A 71 1.39 -3.87 -4.40
CA VAL A 71 2.14 -4.70 -5.35
C VAL A 71 1.47 -6.07 -5.53
N TRP A 72 0.97 -6.68 -4.46
CA TRP A 72 0.24 -7.94 -4.56
C TRP A 72 -1.12 -7.77 -5.22
N ILE A 73 -1.85 -6.70 -4.95
CA ILE A 73 -3.11 -6.39 -5.65
C ILE A 73 -2.87 -6.20 -7.14
N HIS A 74 -1.81 -5.49 -7.52
CA HIS A 74 -1.44 -5.28 -8.93
C HIS A 74 -1.21 -6.61 -9.67
N GLN A 75 -0.82 -7.65 -8.95
CA GLN A 75 -0.63 -9.00 -9.44
C GLN A 75 -1.85 -9.91 -9.22
N SER A 76 -2.98 -9.36 -8.83
CA SER A 76 -4.22 -10.10 -8.50
C SER A 76 -4.05 -11.14 -7.39
N ARG A 77 -3.18 -10.84 -6.43
CA ARG A 77 -2.92 -11.69 -5.26
C ARG A 77 -3.52 -11.07 -3.99
N GLY A 78 -4.86 -10.97 -3.98
CA GLY A 78 -5.60 -10.50 -2.81
C GLY A 78 -5.35 -11.34 -1.56
N ASP A 79 -5.08 -12.63 -1.72
CA ASP A 79 -4.75 -13.54 -0.63
C ASP A 79 -3.46 -13.13 0.12
N LEU A 80 -2.48 -12.59 -0.59
CA LEU A 80 -1.24 -12.08 0.00
C LEU A 80 -1.38 -10.64 0.51
N ALA A 81 -2.18 -9.83 -0.16
CA ALA A 81 -2.40 -8.44 0.22
C ALA A 81 -3.27 -8.28 1.47
N LEU A 82 -4.29 -9.12 1.66
CA LEU A 82 -5.27 -8.97 2.73
C LEU A 82 -4.66 -8.98 4.13
N PRO A 83 -3.84 -9.97 4.54
CA PRO A 83 -3.27 -9.96 5.89
C PRO A 83 -2.35 -8.76 6.13
N ILE A 84 -1.67 -8.27 5.10
CA ILE A 84 -0.82 -7.07 5.18
C ILE A 84 -1.70 -5.83 5.41
N SER A 85 -2.80 -5.69 4.66
CA SER A 85 -3.74 -4.58 4.79
C SER A 85 -4.37 -4.53 6.19
N ILE A 86 -4.77 -5.66 6.72
CA ILE A 86 -5.33 -5.77 8.07
C ILE A 86 -4.31 -5.31 9.11
N ARG A 87 -3.06 -5.75 8.99
CA ARG A 87 -1.98 -5.32 9.89
C ARG A 87 -1.74 -3.81 9.79
N CYS A 88 -1.80 -3.23 8.59
CA CYS A 88 -1.67 -1.79 8.40
C CYS A 88 -2.78 -1.02 9.11
N ILE A 89 -4.04 -1.50 9.03
CA ILE A 89 -5.17 -0.90 9.74
C ILE A 89 -4.93 -0.95 11.24
N ASP A 90 -4.54 -2.11 11.77
CA ASP A 90 -4.27 -2.29 13.20
C ASP A 90 -3.16 -1.34 13.67
N MET A 91 -2.09 -1.19 12.90
CA MET A 91 -1.01 -0.23 13.21
C MET A 91 -1.50 1.21 13.22
N CYS A 92 -2.33 1.60 12.25
CA CYS A 92 -2.92 2.93 12.20
C CYS A 92 -3.76 3.21 13.44
N LEU A 93 -4.67 2.31 13.77
CA LEU A 93 -5.57 2.47 14.92
C LEU A 93 -4.81 2.50 16.25
N ALA A 94 -3.82 1.63 16.42
CA ALA A 94 -3.00 1.56 17.64
C ALA A 94 -2.11 2.80 17.84
N ASN A 95 -1.80 3.53 16.79
CA ASN A 95 -0.87 4.69 16.82
C ASN A 95 -1.55 6.01 16.48
N ASN A 96 -2.88 6.05 16.47
CA ASN A 96 -3.69 7.24 16.15
C ASN A 96 -3.32 7.85 14.78
N ILE A 97 -2.96 7.02 13.81
CA ILE A 97 -2.74 7.43 12.44
C ILE A 97 -4.10 7.46 11.76
N ALA A 98 -4.51 8.63 11.35
CA ALA A 98 -5.79 8.92 10.70
C ALA A 98 -5.55 9.54 9.32
N ASP A 99 -6.54 10.28 8.80
CA ASP A 99 -6.41 11.02 7.56
C ASP A 99 -6.16 10.10 6.35
N PHE A 100 -5.45 10.56 5.34
CA PHE A 100 -5.30 9.81 4.09
C PHE A 100 -4.59 8.45 4.27
N ASP A 101 -3.66 8.32 5.19
CA ASP A 101 -3.01 7.03 5.46
C ASP A 101 -4.03 5.96 5.87
N LEU A 102 -4.95 6.30 6.77
CA LEU A 102 -6.01 5.38 7.20
C LEU A 102 -6.98 5.07 6.04
N ALA A 103 -7.34 6.07 5.24
CA ALA A 103 -8.21 5.88 4.07
C ALA A 103 -7.59 4.89 3.08
N TYR A 104 -6.31 5.03 2.78
CA TYR A 104 -5.62 4.14 1.83
C TYR A 104 -5.43 2.72 2.33
N VAL A 105 -5.23 2.50 3.63
CA VAL A 105 -5.14 1.12 4.15
C VAL A 105 -6.50 0.43 4.14
N TYR A 106 -7.61 1.14 4.36
CA TYR A 106 -8.96 0.61 4.15
C TYR A 106 -9.25 0.31 2.68
N GLU A 107 -8.87 1.21 1.78
CA GLU A 107 -8.99 1.00 0.33
C GLU A 107 -8.26 -0.27 -0.10
N THR A 108 -7.04 -0.48 0.40
CA THR A 108 -6.23 -1.65 0.07
C THR A 108 -6.86 -2.94 0.60
N LYS A 109 -7.44 -2.91 1.80
CA LYS A 109 -8.25 -4.02 2.32
C LYS A 109 -9.45 -4.31 1.41
N ALA A 110 -10.15 -3.26 0.99
CA ALA A 110 -11.31 -3.41 0.12
C ALA A 110 -10.93 -4.05 -1.22
N ARG A 111 -9.86 -3.61 -1.85
CA ARG A 111 -9.37 -4.21 -3.11
C ARG A 111 -8.91 -5.64 -2.93
N SER A 112 -8.27 -5.96 -1.81
CA SER A 112 -7.86 -7.33 -1.49
C SER A 112 -9.07 -8.28 -1.40
N LEU A 113 -10.11 -7.84 -0.70
CA LEU A 113 -11.36 -8.60 -0.55
C LEU A 113 -12.09 -8.74 -1.88
N ALA A 114 -12.18 -7.67 -2.67
CA ALA A 114 -12.78 -7.72 -4.00
C ALA A 114 -12.05 -8.71 -4.91
N CYS A 115 -10.72 -8.68 -4.90
CA CYS A 115 -9.87 -9.61 -5.64
C CYS A 115 -10.13 -11.07 -5.26
N MET A 116 -10.43 -11.33 -3.99
CA MET A 116 -10.73 -12.66 -3.48
C MET A 116 -12.20 -13.09 -3.68
N GLY A 117 -13.04 -12.20 -4.19
CA GLY A 117 -14.47 -12.47 -4.40
C GLY A 117 -15.37 -12.21 -3.19
N ASP A 118 -14.83 -11.71 -2.09
CA ASP A 118 -15.64 -11.26 -0.93
C ASP A 118 -16.16 -9.85 -1.19
N LEU A 119 -17.23 -9.77 -1.96
CA LEU A 119 -17.78 -8.49 -2.42
C LEU A 119 -18.46 -7.72 -1.29
N ASP A 120 -19.09 -8.39 -0.33
CA ASP A 120 -19.73 -7.74 0.82
C ASP A 120 -18.67 -7.13 1.74
N GLY A 121 -17.64 -7.89 2.08
CA GLY A 121 -16.50 -7.37 2.84
C GLY A 121 -15.78 -6.23 2.11
N ALA A 122 -15.65 -6.32 0.81
CA ALA A 122 -15.06 -5.27 -0.01
C ALA A 122 -15.86 -3.97 0.02
N ARG A 123 -17.19 -4.05 -0.09
CA ARG A 123 -18.07 -2.86 0.01
C ARG A 123 -17.97 -2.20 1.38
N GLU A 124 -17.97 -2.99 2.43
CA GLU A 124 -17.84 -2.48 3.81
C GLU A 124 -16.50 -1.75 4.00
N ALA A 125 -15.38 -2.37 3.60
CA ALA A 125 -14.06 -1.75 3.71
C ALA A 125 -13.92 -0.51 2.83
N LYS A 126 -14.49 -0.53 1.61
CA LYS A 126 -14.51 0.64 0.71
C LYS A 126 -15.29 1.79 1.33
N GLN A 127 -16.41 1.50 1.99
CA GLN A 127 -17.18 2.50 2.72
C GLN A 127 -16.37 3.07 3.89
N CYS A 128 -15.67 2.23 4.66
CA CYS A 128 -14.77 2.71 5.70
C CYS A 128 -13.73 3.70 5.15
N ALA A 129 -13.12 3.40 4.01
CA ALA A 129 -12.17 4.30 3.36
C ALA A 129 -12.80 5.64 3.00
N SER A 130 -14.02 5.61 2.44
CA SER A 130 -14.74 6.82 2.01
C SER A 130 -15.19 7.71 3.17
N LEU A 131 -15.33 7.15 4.36
CA LEU A 131 -15.78 7.86 5.57
C LEU A 131 -14.64 8.43 6.41
N VAL A 132 -13.39 8.12 6.09
CA VAL A 132 -12.25 8.70 6.81
C VAL A 132 -12.21 10.22 6.59
N ALA A 133 -12.15 10.98 7.68
CA ALA A 133 -12.01 12.42 7.62
C ALA A 133 -10.60 12.80 7.14
N ILE A 134 -10.51 13.56 6.06
CA ILE A 134 -9.26 14.02 5.47
C ILE A 134 -9.28 15.55 5.49
N ALA A 135 -8.32 16.16 6.19
CA ALA A 135 -8.30 17.58 6.44
C ALA A 135 -7.94 18.41 5.20
N ASP A 136 -6.94 17.98 4.44
CA ASP A 136 -6.52 18.65 3.21
C ASP A 136 -7.47 18.36 2.06
N GLU A 137 -7.89 19.40 1.34
CA GLU A 137 -8.87 19.25 0.24
C GLU A 137 -8.29 18.50 -0.96
N GLU A 138 -7.02 18.73 -1.29
CA GLU A 138 -6.38 18.06 -2.41
C GLU A 138 -6.17 16.57 -2.12
N ASP A 139 -5.75 16.24 -0.90
CA ASP A 139 -5.63 14.86 -0.45
C ASP A 139 -6.99 14.16 -0.47
N ARG A 140 -8.06 14.83 -0.03
CA ARG A 140 -9.41 14.28 -0.06
C ARG A 140 -9.88 14.00 -1.48
N LYS A 141 -9.64 14.93 -2.41
CA LYS A 141 -9.98 14.74 -3.84
C LYS A 141 -9.19 13.57 -4.44
N LEU A 142 -7.90 13.45 -4.09
CA LEU A 142 -7.05 12.36 -4.55
C LEU A 142 -7.57 11.01 -4.08
N VAL A 143 -7.91 10.86 -2.81
CA VAL A 143 -8.49 9.63 -2.26
C VAL A 143 -9.82 9.29 -2.94
N GLN A 144 -10.69 10.28 -3.15
CA GLN A 144 -11.96 10.08 -3.85
C GLN A 144 -11.74 9.61 -5.29
N ALA A 145 -10.79 10.20 -6.00
CA ALA A 145 -10.46 9.80 -7.36
C ALA A 145 -9.89 8.37 -7.40
N ASP A 146 -9.03 8.02 -6.48
CA ASP A 146 -8.45 6.68 -6.39
C ASP A 146 -9.52 5.63 -6.03
N LEU A 147 -10.47 5.94 -5.15
CA LEU A 147 -11.59 5.07 -4.84
C LEU A 147 -12.54 4.84 -6.04
N ALA A 148 -12.63 5.80 -6.93
CA ALA A 148 -13.42 5.69 -8.15
C ALA A 148 -12.70 4.91 -9.26
N LYS A 149 -11.37 4.77 -9.18
CA LYS A 149 -10.53 4.15 -10.20
C LYS A 149 -10.38 2.65 -9.95
N GLY A 150 -10.49 1.86 -11.03
CA GLY A 150 -10.23 0.42 -10.99
C GLY A 150 -8.75 0.07 -10.76
N PRO A 151 -8.43 -1.21 -10.62
CA PRO A 151 -9.38 -2.33 -10.68
C PRO A 151 -10.15 -2.56 -9.36
N TRP A 152 -11.44 -2.78 -9.47
CA TRP A 152 -12.28 -3.25 -8.36
C TRP A 152 -12.76 -4.68 -8.57
N PHE A 153 -12.19 -5.36 -9.57
CA PHE A 153 -12.53 -6.72 -9.96
C PHE A 153 -14.03 -6.79 -10.30
N GLU A 154 -14.81 -7.65 -9.65
CA GLU A 154 -16.25 -7.75 -9.90
C GLU A 154 -17.11 -6.86 -8.98
N LEU A 155 -16.50 -6.00 -8.18
CA LEU A 155 -17.22 -5.09 -7.30
C LEU A 155 -17.85 -3.96 -8.14
N SER A 156 -19.16 -3.90 -8.11
CA SER A 156 -19.96 -2.81 -8.72
C SER A 156 -20.25 -1.70 -7.72
#